data_b1bcb90cb9164437311befd35d9fdf7e
#
_entry.id   b1bcb90cb9164437311befd35d9fdf7e
#
_cell.length_a   1.000
_cell.length_b   1.000
_cell.length_c   1.000
_cell.angle_alpha   90.00
_cell.angle_beta   90.00
_cell.angle_gamma   90.00
#
_symmetry.space_group_name_H-M   'P 1'
#
loop_
_entity.id
_entity.type
_entity.pdbx_description
1 polymer ?
#
loop_
_entity_poly.entity_id
_entity_poly.type
_entity_poly.pdbx_seq_one_letter_code
_entity_poly.pdbx_strand_id
1 'polypeptide(L)'
;MRLRPRDFLEEVEWRDKIDQHYTHAWLEFTYGGLFTRKVLNDRTRLLVSVAQLTCLGEMEELERQIRSALVAGATPREVLEMTLQATVYIGYPKANRGARLCMKVLEELGRLDELTSTQLPLDGRLSERSLDKERASWPPAKSPEEKEMREQLIKKYGWSNVSTRIRAQSHQSWETVNRLDRWDPDYLKIWFEFIYNGMYSRGIVDDRTRLLAMVANCIALHEVRNLENHMRGALLVGATPREVLEVVLQSTTYVGMPFCMTGAGILEHILKEQGRLDELK
;
A
#
# COMPACT_ATOMS: atom_id res chain seq x y z
N MET A 1 4.64 -9.11 21.66
CA MET A 1 5.75 -8.44 22.41
C MET A 1 7.09 -8.41 21.66
N ARG A 2 7.35 -9.29 20.70
CA ARG A 2 8.63 -9.31 19.94
C ARG A 2 8.83 -8.16 18.94
N LEU A 3 7.80 -7.39 18.62
CA LEU A 3 7.79 -6.43 17.51
C LEU A 3 7.85 -4.95 17.94
N ARG A 4 7.98 -4.66 19.26
CA ARG A 4 7.95 -3.29 19.75
C ARG A 4 9.24 -2.91 20.50
N PRO A 5 9.78 -1.68 20.22
CA PRO A 5 10.94 -1.12 20.93
C PRO A 5 10.65 -0.81 22.42
N ARG A 6 11.69 -0.38 23.14
CA ARG A 6 11.63 -0.11 24.59
C ARG A 6 10.59 0.91 25.02
N ASP A 7 10.32 1.92 24.19
CA ASP A 7 9.32 2.97 24.41
C ASP A 7 7.87 2.44 24.52
N PHE A 8 7.63 1.20 24.10
CA PHE A 8 6.32 0.57 24.24
C PHE A 8 5.89 0.36 25.70
N LEU A 9 6.83 0.02 26.57
CA LEU A 9 6.52 -0.15 28.01
C LEU A 9 6.18 1.19 28.66
N GLU A 10 6.90 2.25 28.32
CA GLU A 10 6.63 3.61 28.79
C GLU A 10 5.23 4.08 28.34
N GLU A 11 4.85 3.77 27.11
CA GLU A 11 3.51 4.07 26.59
C GLU A 11 2.41 3.33 27.36
N VAL A 12 2.62 2.04 27.66
CA VAL A 12 1.67 1.25 28.45
C VAL A 12 1.56 1.82 29.87
N GLU A 13 2.68 2.11 30.53
CA GLU A 13 2.71 2.69 31.87
C GLU A 13 2.01 4.05 31.91
N TRP A 14 2.18 4.88 30.90
CA TRP A 14 1.49 6.16 30.79
C TRP A 14 -0.03 5.99 30.67
N ARG A 15 -0.49 5.05 29.82
CA ARG A 15 -1.92 4.75 29.63
C ARG A 15 -2.54 4.17 30.92
N ASP A 16 -1.83 3.31 31.63
CA ASP A 16 -2.28 2.73 32.90
C ASP A 16 -2.55 3.81 33.98
N LYS A 17 -1.80 4.91 33.95
CA LYS A 17 -2.05 6.06 34.80
C LYS A 17 -3.35 6.80 34.48
N ILE A 18 -3.81 6.69 33.24
CA ILE A 18 -5.08 7.28 32.80
C ILE A 18 -6.24 6.35 33.16
N ASP A 19 -6.20 5.11 32.63
CA ASP A 19 -7.22 4.10 32.81
C ASP A 19 -6.67 2.69 32.51
N GLN A 20 -6.48 1.88 33.54
CA GLN A 20 -5.97 0.51 33.43
C GLN A 20 -6.91 -0.41 32.66
N HIS A 21 -8.22 -0.26 32.81
CA HIS A 21 -9.19 -1.08 32.13
C HIS A 21 -9.16 -0.81 30.61
N TYR A 22 -9.10 0.47 30.22
CA TYR A 22 -8.94 0.87 28.83
C TYR A 22 -7.62 0.36 28.24
N THR A 23 -6.51 0.50 28.97
CA THR A 23 -5.20 0.01 28.56
C THR A 23 -5.22 -1.50 28.29
N HIS A 24 -5.81 -2.27 29.23
CA HIS A 24 -5.94 -3.72 29.07
C HIS A 24 -6.79 -4.09 27.84
N ALA A 25 -7.95 -3.48 27.68
CA ALA A 25 -8.82 -3.72 26.51
C ALA A 25 -8.12 -3.38 25.18
N TRP A 26 -7.37 -2.27 25.14
CA TRP A 26 -6.59 -1.88 23.96
C TRP A 26 -5.45 -2.87 23.66
N LEU A 27 -4.73 -3.33 24.69
CA LEU A 27 -3.67 -4.33 24.53
C LEU A 27 -4.22 -5.66 24.00
N GLU A 28 -5.32 -6.13 24.58
CA GLU A 28 -5.96 -7.38 24.13
C GLU A 28 -6.48 -7.26 22.70
N PHE A 29 -7.18 -6.18 22.37
CA PHE A 29 -7.69 -5.97 21.02
C PHE A 29 -6.57 -5.89 20.00
N THR A 30 -5.57 -5.04 20.24
CA THR A 30 -4.52 -4.76 19.27
C THR A 30 -3.50 -5.90 19.21
N TYR A 31 -2.89 -6.25 20.34
CA TYR A 31 -1.77 -7.18 20.38
C TYR A 31 -2.17 -8.61 20.73
N GLY A 32 -3.23 -8.83 21.47
CA GLY A 32 -3.80 -10.15 21.72
C GLY A 32 -4.66 -10.66 20.57
N GLY A 33 -5.41 -9.76 19.94
CA GLY A 33 -6.34 -10.07 18.85
C GLY A 33 -5.74 -9.88 17.46
N LEU A 34 -5.57 -8.62 17.03
CA LEU A 34 -5.26 -8.31 15.63
C LEU A 34 -3.84 -8.71 15.20
N PHE A 35 -2.83 -8.32 15.99
CA PHE A 35 -1.42 -8.53 15.60
C PHE A 35 -0.91 -9.96 15.80
N THR A 36 -1.68 -10.84 16.45
CA THR A 36 -1.34 -12.26 16.60
C THR A 36 -1.91 -13.14 15.48
N ARG A 37 -2.80 -12.59 14.66
CA ARG A 37 -3.40 -13.31 13.53
C ARG A 37 -2.35 -13.65 12.48
N LYS A 38 -2.31 -14.90 12.03
CA LYS A 38 -1.29 -15.44 11.11
C LYS A 38 -1.62 -15.22 9.63
N VAL A 39 -2.58 -14.34 9.31
CA VAL A 39 -3.01 -14.08 7.92
C VAL A 39 -1.93 -13.33 7.14
N LEU A 40 -1.36 -12.29 7.74
CA LEU A 40 -0.18 -11.60 7.22
C LEU A 40 1.04 -11.95 8.07
N ASN A 41 2.21 -12.11 7.43
CA ASN A 41 3.45 -12.15 8.18
C ASN A 41 3.77 -10.77 8.78
N ASP A 42 4.55 -10.75 9.86
CA ASP A 42 4.83 -9.54 10.64
C ASP A 42 5.48 -8.44 9.79
N ARG A 43 6.39 -8.81 8.88
CA ARG A 43 7.06 -7.87 7.98
C ARG A 43 6.05 -7.14 7.08
N THR A 44 5.19 -7.88 6.38
CA THR A 44 4.15 -7.29 5.50
C THR A 44 3.18 -6.43 6.32
N ARG A 45 2.71 -6.92 7.45
CA ARG A 45 1.82 -6.20 8.37
C ARG A 45 2.39 -4.84 8.75
N LEU A 46 3.64 -4.81 9.15
CA LEU A 46 4.31 -3.59 9.62
C LEU A 46 4.65 -2.63 8.49
N LEU A 47 5.04 -3.12 7.30
CA LEU A 47 5.20 -2.29 6.11
C LEU A 47 3.88 -1.60 5.71
N VAL A 48 2.77 -2.33 5.77
CA VAL A 48 1.43 -1.77 5.53
C VAL A 48 1.09 -0.70 6.57
N SER A 49 1.41 -0.94 7.86
CA SER A 49 1.21 0.05 8.93
C SER A 49 2.06 1.32 8.73
N VAL A 50 3.32 1.18 8.30
CA VAL A 50 4.20 2.33 7.97
C VAL A 50 3.58 3.19 6.87
N ALA A 51 3.09 2.58 5.78
CA ALA A 51 2.44 3.30 4.69
C ALA A 51 1.19 4.05 5.18
N GLN A 52 0.33 3.38 5.95
CA GLN A 52 -0.91 3.93 6.48
C GLN A 52 -0.66 5.11 7.42
N LEU A 53 0.25 4.97 8.36
CA LEU A 53 0.60 6.02 9.33
C LEU A 53 1.27 7.21 8.70
N THR A 54 2.02 7.00 7.60
CA THR A 54 2.56 8.10 6.80
C THR A 54 1.41 8.93 6.20
N CYS A 55 0.35 8.27 5.70
CA CYS A 55 -0.82 8.97 5.18
C CYS A 55 -1.61 9.71 6.27
N LEU A 56 -1.75 9.13 7.45
CA LEU A 56 -2.39 9.77 8.61
C LEU A 56 -1.57 10.94 9.16
N GLY A 57 -0.25 10.90 9.00
CA GLY A 57 0.64 11.91 9.56
C GLY A 57 0.94 11.72 11.05
N GLU A 58 0.66 10.54 11.60
CA GLU A 58 0.88 10.17 12.99
C GLU A 58 2.35 9.80 13.22
N MET A 59 3.20 10.83 13.36
CA MET A 59 4.66 10.69 13.29
C MET A 59 5.24 9.85 14.43
N GLU A 60 4.69 9.95 15.63
CA GLU A 60 5.17 9.21 16.79
C GLU A 60 4.91 7.70 16.64
N GLU A 61 3.68 7.32 16.27
CA GLU A 61 3.38 5.92 15.99
C GLU A 61 4.09 5.42 14.73
N LEU A 62 4.28 6.28 13.73
CA LEU A 62 5.08 5.96 12.53
C LEU A 62 6.52 5.60 12.91
N GLU A 63 7.16 6.34 13.81
CA GLU A 63 8.52 6.00 14.29
C GLU A 63 8.55 4.62 14.92
N ARG A 64 7.58 4.31 15.80
CA ARG A 64 7.45 3.00 16.43
C ARG A 64 7.28 1.87 15.39
N GLN A 65 6.45 2.10 14.36
CA GLN A 65 6.22 1.09 13.31
C GLN A 65 7.43 0.92 12.39
N ILE A 66 8.16 1.98 12.07
CA ILE A 66 9.43 1.90 11.31
C ILE A 66 10.42 1.00 12.04
N ARG A 67 10.67 1.24 13.33
CA ARG A 67 11.58 0.42 14.16
C ARG A 67 11.11 -1.03 14.23
N SER A 68 9.81 -1.25 14.41
CA SER A 68 9.22 -2.59 14.47
C SER A 68 9.35 -3.33 13.14
N ALA A 69 9.14 -2.65 11.99
CA ALA A 69 9.30 -3.23 10.67
C ALA A 69 10.74 -3.71 10.41
N LEU A 70 11.73 -2.89 10.81
CA LEU A 70 13.14 -3.25 10.72
C LEU A 70 13.49 -4.46 11.58
N VAL A 71 12.94 -4.56 12.79
CA VAL A 71 13.09 -5.74 13.69
C VAL A 71 12.43 -6.98 13.10
N ALA A 72 11.29 -6.82 12.41
CA ALA A 72 10.59 -7.92 11.73
C ALA A 72 11.25 -8.36 10.40
N GLY A 73 12.42 -7.79 10.06
CA GLY A 73 13.20 -8.18 8.90
C GLY A 73 12.88 -7.40 7.62
N ALA A 74 12.15 -6.29 7.72
CA ALA A 74 12.06 -5.37 6.60
C ALA A 74 13.41 -4.66 6.39
N THR A 75 13.81 -4.48 5.15
CA THR A 75 15.01 -3.73 4.82
C THR A 75 14.77 -2.22 4.97
N PRO A 76 15.81 -1.42 5.27
CA PRO A 76 15.71 0.05 5.26
C PRO A 76 15.08 0.61 3.99
N ARG A 77 15.42 0.01 2.84
CA ARG A 77 14.89 0.43 1.54
C ARG A 77 13.39 0.19 1.41
N GLU A 78 12.88 -0.93 1.90
CA GLU A 78 11.45 -1.24 1.88
C GLU A 78 10.66 -0.32 2.79
N VAL A 79 11.18 -0.05 3.99
CA VAL A 79 10.53 0.89 4.93
C VAL A 79 10.47 2.30 4.34
N LEU A 80 11.58 2.78 3.76
CA LEU A 80 11.61 4.07 3.07
C LEU A 80 10.63 4.10 1.88
N GLU A 81 10.55 3.01 1.11
CA GLU A 81 9.61 2.90 -0.01
C GLU A 81 8.16 3.07 0.42
N MET A 82 7.77 2.53 1.59
CA MET A 82 6.42 2.70 2.12
C MET A 82 6.09 4.17 2.42
N THR A 83 7.05 4.96 2.88
CA THR A 83 6.85 6.39 3.09
C THR A 83 6.82 7.16 1.78
N LEU A 84 7.68 6.82 0.81
CA LEU A 84 7.76 7.50 -0.48
C LEU A 84 6.53 7.27 -1.35
N GLN A 85 5.99 6.05 -1.40
CA GLN A 85 4.78 5.76 -2.18
C GLN A 85 3.55 6.53 -1.72
N ALA A 86 3.51 6.96 -0.45
CA ALA A 86 2.45 7.80 0.07
C ALA A 86 2.34 9.14 -0.69
N THR A 87 3.40 9.59 -1.39
CA THR A 87 3.38 10.79 -2.24
C THR A 87 2.23 10.78 -3.24
N VAL A 88 1.87 9.61 -3.76
CA VAL A 88 0.77 9.44 -4.72
C VAL A 88 -0.59 9.84 -4.13
N TYR A 89 -0.75 9.73 -2.81
CA TYR A 89 -2.02 9.94 -2.10
C TYR A 89 -2.09 11.27 -1.35
N ILE A 90 -1.00 11.65 -0.69
CA ILE A 90 -0.96 12.81 0.22
C ILE A 90 -0.06 13.93 -0.27
N GLY A 91 0.55 13.76 -1.45
CA GLY A 91 1.50 14.72 -2.02
C GLY A 91 2.87 14.72 -1.34
N TYR A 92 3.83 15.31 -2.03
CA TYR A 92 5.24 15.36 -1.63
C TYR A 92 5.48 15.93 -0.22
N PRO A 93 4.88 17.08 0.20
CA PRO A 93 5.21 17.66 1.49
C PRO A 93 4.94 16.76 2.69
N LYS A 94 3.80 16.07 2.69
CA LYS A 94 3.44 15.14 3.77
C LYS A 94 4.26 13.85 3.72
N ALA A 95 4.40 13.24 2.54
CA ALA A 95 5.20 12.03 2.37
C ALA A 95 6.68 12.26 2.75
N ASN A 96 7.23 13.42 2.43
CA ASN A 96 8.60 13.79 2.78
C ASN A 96 8.84 13.87 4.30
N ARG A 97 7.82 14.21 5.10
CA ARG A 97 7.93 14.15 6.56
C ARG A 97 8.16 12.73 7.05
N GLY A 98 7.39 11.76 6.53
CA GLY A 98 7.58 10.34 6.83
C GLY A 98 8.96 9.84 6.39
N ALA A 99 9.39 10.20 5.18
CA ALA A 99 10.72 9.83 4.67
C ALA A 99 11.85 10.39 5.54
N ARG A 100 11.77 11.66 5.97
CA ARG A 100 12.75 12.26 6.90
C ARG A 100 12.79 11.55 8.23
N LEU A 101 11.63 11.16 8.78
CA LEU A 101 11.56 10.39 10.01
C LEU A 101 12.23 9.02 9.82
N CYS A 102 11.95 8.33 8.71
CA CYS A 102 12.62 7.07 8.38
C CYS A 102 14.15 7.24 8.34
N MET A 103 14.64 8.29 7.66
CA MET A 103 16.08 8.58 7.60
C MET A 103 16.67 8.81 8.99
N LYS A 104 16.00 9.59 9.86
CA LYS A 104 16.42 9.84 11.24
C LYS A 104 16.56 8.52 12.02
N VAL A 105 15.54 7.65 11.93
CA VAL A 105 15.57 6.34 12.61
C VAL A 105 16.71 5.47 12.11
N LEU A 106 16.98 5.46 10.80
CA LEU A 106 18.09 4.70 10.23
C LEU A 106 19.46 5.23 10.65
N GLU A 107 19.60 6.55 10.78
CA GLU A 107 20.80 7.19 11.30
C GLU A 107 21.05 6.79 12.76
N GLU A 108 20.04 6.88 13.61
CA GLU A 108 20.11 6.47 15.03
C GLU A 108 20.45 4.97 15.20
N LEU A 109 20.05 4.13 14.25
CA LEU A 109 20.37 2.70 14.24
C LEU A 109 21.68 2.35 13.53
N GLY A 110 22.41 3.34 12.96
CA GLY A 110 23.63 3.12 12.20
C GLY A 110 23.41 2.32 10.90
N ARG A 111 22.22 2.45 10.28
CA ARG A 111 21.82 1.66 9.11
C ARG A 111 21.61 2.47 7.84
N LEU A 112 22.06 3.73 7.79
CA LEU A 112 21.92 4.58 6.60
C LEU A 112 22.65 4.01 5.37
N ASP A 113 23.80 3.40 5.57
CA ASP A 113 24.62 2.85 4.49
C ASP A 113 23.90 1.73 3.72
N GLU A 114 22.93 1.05 4.36
CA GLU A 114 22.09 0.06 3.69
C GLU A 114 21.20 0.66 2.59
N LEU A 115 20.95 1.97 2.62
CA LEU A 115 20.21 2.66 1.55
C LEU A 115 21.09 2.93 0.32
N THR A 116 22.36 3.23 0.52
CA THR A 116 23.30 3.58 -0.56
C THR A 116 23.81 2.36 -1.31
N SER A 117 23.91 1.21 -0.63
CA SER A 117 24.36 -0.05 -1.23
C SER A 117 23.38 -0.61 -2.27
N THR A 118 22.12 -0.17 -2.25
CA THR A 118 21.08 -0.60 -3.18
C THR A 118 20.77 0.54 -4.16
N GLN A 119 21.72 0.87 -5.05
CA GLN A 119 21.39 1.72 -6.19
C GLN A 119 20.39 0.98 -7.06
N LEU A 120 19.16 1.50 -7.10
CA LEU A 120 18.20 1.04 -8.08
C LEU A 120 18.70 1.44 -9.46
N PRO A 121 18.76 0.51 -10.43
CA PRO A 121 18.95 0.91 -11.80
C PRO A 121 17.87 1.94 -12.13
N LEU A 122 18.27 3.11 -12.63
CA LEU A 122 17.33 4.16 -13.08
C LEU A 122 16.39 3.64 -14.19
N ASP A 123 16.77 2.56 -14.81
CA ASP A 123 16.04 1.77 -15.81
C ASP A 123 15.50 0.44 -15.28
N GLY A 124 15.55 0.20 -13.97
CA GLY A 124 15.11 -1.00 -13.23
C GLY A 124 13.65 -1.38 -13.38
N ARG A 125 13.15 -1.06 -14.46
CA ARG A 125 11.84 -1.18 -14.99
C ARG A 125 11.78 -2.51 -15.70
N LEU A 126 10.65 -3.05 -15.76
CA LEU A 126 10.11 -4.13 -16.59
C LEU A 126 10.89 -4.49 -17.88
N SER A 127 12.15 -4.05 -18.02
CA SER A 127 13.03 -4.26 -19.18
C SER A 127 13.21 -5.74 -19.55
N GLU A 128 13.03 -6.64 -18.58
CA GLU A 128 13.10 -8.09 -18.78
C GLU A 128 11.74 -8.74 -19.12
N ARG A 129 10.64 -7.97 -19.06
CA ARG A 129 9.31 -8.48 -19.35
C ARG A 129 8.91 -8.11 -20.78
N SER A 130 8.51 -9.10 -21.56
CA SER A 130 7.93 -8.83 -22.89
C SER A 130 6.48 -8.36 -22.75
N LEU A 131 6.06 -7.46 -23.62
CA LEU A 131 4.67 -6.99 -23.70
C LEU A 131 3.67 -8.15 -23.83
N ASP A 132 4.02 -9.20 -24.55
CA ASP A 132 3.14 -10.35 -24.73
C ASP A 132 2.93 -11.13 -23.43
N LYS A 133 3.99 -11.31 -22.63
CA LYS A 133 3.86 -11.92 -21.30
C LYS A 133 3.04 -11.06 -20.34
N GLU A 134 3.22 -9.75 -20.38
CA GLU A 134 2.43 -8.81 -19.58
C GLU A 134 0.96 -8.84 -20.01
N ARG A 135 0.67 -8.78 -21.31
CA ARG A 135 -0.71 -8.86 -21.84
C ARG A 135 -1.43 -10.14 -21.41
N ALA A 136 -0.72 -11.28 -21.36
CA ALA A 136 -1.30 -12.54 -20.91
C ALA A 136 -1.74 -12.53 -19.44
N SER A 137 -1.15 -11.68 -18.62
CA SER A 137 -1.50 -11.49 -17.21
C SER A 137 -2.61 -10.47 -16.97
N TRP A 138 -3.01 -9.71 -18.00
CA TRP A 138 -4.01 -8.66 -17.84
C TRP A 138 -5.42 -9.26 -17.75
N PRO A 139 -6.31 -8.65 -16.95
CA PRO A 139 -7.71 -9.00 -17.02
C PRO A 139 -8.24 -8.71 -18.43
N PRO A 140 -9.15 -9.54 -18.95
CA PRO A 140 -9.76 -9.31 -20.26
C PRO A 140 -10.40 -7.92 -20.30
N ALA A 141 -10.34 -7.27 -21.46
CA ALA A 141 -11.05 -6.02 -21.67
C ALA A 141 -12.56 -6.31 -21.59
N LYS A 142 -13.30 -5.43 -20.92
CA LYS A 142 -14.76 -5.56 -20.75
C LYS A 142 -15.54 -5.31 -22.03
N SER A 143 -14.93 -4.58 -23.00
CA SER A 143 -15.54 -4.29 -24.27
C SER A 143 -14.49 -4.09 -25.37
N PRO A 144 -14.88 -4.15 -26.67
CA PRO A 144 -14.02 -3.82 -27.78
C PRO A 144 -13.40 -2.40 -27.66
N GLU A 145 -14.17 -1.44 -27.18
CA GLU A 145 -13.75 -0.04 -26.99
C GLU A 145 -12.65 0.05 -25.94
N GLU A 146 -12.76 -0.70 -24.84
CA GLU A 146 -11.70 -0.76 -23.84
C GLU A 146 -10.42 -1.37 -24.39
N LYS A 147 -10.54 -2.41 -25.22
CA LYS A 147 -9.38 -3.02 -25.88
C LYS A 147 -8.67 -2.04 -26.80
N GLU A 148 -9.43 -1.34 -27.63
CA GLU A 148 -8.88 -0.32 -28.53
C GLU A 148 -8.21 0.83 -27.74
N MET A 149 -8.86 1.30 -26.71
CA MET A 149 -8.32 2.34 -25.83
C MET A 149 -6.98 1.91 -25.19
N ARG A 150 -6.88 0.67 -24.69
CA ARG A 150 -5.61 0.15 -24.13
C ARG A 150 -4.49 0.20 -25.19
N GLU A 151 -4.75 -0.18 -26.43
CA GLU A 151 -3.76 -0.12 -27.51
C GLU A 151 -3.36 1.33 -27.85
N GLN A 152 -4.31 2.26 -27.89
CA GLN A 152 -4.03 3.68 -28.09
C GLN A 152 -3.16 4.25 -26.97
N LEU A 153 -3.46 3.91 -25.71
CA LEU A 153 -2.66 4.35 -24.56
C LEU A 153 -1.26 3.73 -24.55
N ILE A 154 -1.12 2.46 -24.95
CA ILE A 154 0.20 1.82 -25.12
C ILE A 154 1.03 2.58 -26.15
N LYS A 155 0.44 2.93 -27.28
CA LYS A 155 1.12 3.69 -28.34
C LYS A 155 1.55 5.08 -27.86
N LYS A 156 0.70 5.73 -27.05
CA LYS A 156 0.91 7.12 -26.60
C LYS A 156 1.82 7.24 -25.38
N TYR A 157 1.67 6.36 -24.40
CA TYR A 157 2.31 6.45 -23.09
C TYR A 157 3.27 5.31 -22.76
N GLY A 158 3.43 4.36 -23.66
CA GLY A 158 4.28 3.18 -23.47
C GLY A 158 3.57 2.05 -22.71
N TRP A 159 3.89 0.82 -23.13
CA TRP A 159 3.26 -0.38 -22.58
C TRP A 159 3.54 -0.61 -21.09
N SER A 160 4.72 -0.23 -20.62
CA SER A 160 5.12 -0.43 -19.21
C SER A 160 4.24 0.38 -18.25
N ASN A 161 3.94 1.62 -18.63
CA ASN A 161 3.02 2.49 -17.88
C ASN A 161 1.61 1.90 -17.83
N VAL A 162 1.10 1.45 -18.97
CA VAL A 162 -0.26 0.88 -19.08
C VAL A 162 -0.36 -0.43 -18.32
N SER A 163 0.65 -1.31 -18.43
CA SER A 163 0.70 -2.58 -17.69
C SER A 163 0.72 -2.36 -16.18
N THR A 164 1.60 -1.48 -15.70
CA THR A 164 1.69 -1.17 -14.26
C THR A 164 0.37 -0.61 -13.73
N ARG A 165 -0.29 0.25 -14.53
CA ARG A 165 -1.60 0.77 -14.18
C ARG A 165 -2.67 -0.32 -14.09
N ILE A 166 -2.75 -1.22 -15.07
CA ILE A 166 -3.71 -2.33 -15.08
C ILE A 166 -3.56 -3.18 -13.81
N ARG A 167 -2.33 -3.48 -13.41
CA ARG A 167 -2.05 -4.24 -12.18
C ARG A 167 -2.44 -3.47 -10.92
N ALA A 168 -2.11 -2.18 -10.86
CA ALA A 168 -2.34 -1.37 -9.67
C ALA A 168 -3.81 -0.99 -9.44
N GLN A 169 -4.59 -0.80 -10.49
CA GLN A 169 -5.94 -0.22 -10.37
C GLN A 169 -7.03 -0.99 -11.12
N SER A 170 -6.72 -2.16 -11.65
CA SER A 170 -7.65 -2.90 -12.52
C SER A 170 -8.19 -2.03 -13.69
N HIS A 171 -9.35 -2.36 -14.24
CA HIS A 171 -9.93 -1.68 -15.40
C HIS A 171 -10.98 -0.60 -15.07
N GLN A 172 -11.29 -0.34 -13.80
CA GLN A 172 -12.40 0.55 -13.47
C GLN A 172 -12.10 2.06 -13.60
N SER A 173 -10.84 2.45 -13.65
CA SER A 173 -10.47 3.87 -13.65
C SER A 173 -10.07 4.43 -15.01
N TRP A 174 -10.35 3.73 -16.11
CA TRP A 174 -10.05 4.21 -17.47
C TRP A 174 -10.78 5.49 -17.85
N GLU A 175 -11.97 5.69 -17.32
CA GLU A 175 -12.75 6.92 -17.53
C GLU A 175 -11.97 8.17 -17.10
N THR A 176 -11.27 8.11 -15.95
CA THR A 176 -10.42 9.21 -15.47
C THR A 176 -9.25 9.45 -16.42
N VAL A 177 -8.61 8.39 -16.92
CA VAL A 177 -7.52 8.51 -17.91
C VAL A 177 -8.02 9.18 -19.17
N ASN A 178 -9.13 8.69 -19.74
CA ASN A 178 -9.71 9.27 -20.97
C ASN A 178 -10.11 10.73 -20.80
N ARG A 179 -10.58 11.11 -19.61
CA ARG A 179 -10.93 12.50 -19.30
C ARG A 179 -9.69 13.38 -19.26
N LEU A 180 -8.64 12.95 -18.54
CA LEU A 180 -7.37 13.66 -18.47
C LEU A 180 -6.67 13.72 -19.83
N ASP A 181 -6.72 12.66 -20.62
CA ASP A 181 -6.14 12.64 -21.96
C ASP A 181 -6.77 13.66 -22.90
N ARG A 182 -8.07 13.91 -22.77
CA ARG A 182 -8.79 14.94 -23.54
C ARG A 182 -8.54 16.34 -23.03
N TRP A 183 -8.33 16.51 -21.73
CA TRP A 183 -8.18 17.84 -21.11
C TRP A 183 -6.75 18.33 -21.16
N ASP A 184 -5.81 17.47 -20.81
CA ASP A 184 -4.39 17.78 -20.73
C ASP A 184 -3.54 16.51 -20.90
N PRO A 185 -3.21 16.15 -22.15
CA PRO A 185 -2.41 14.97 -22.45
C PRO A 185 -0.97 15.10 -21.94
N ASP A 186 -0.41 16.28 -21.83
CA ASP A 186 0.95 16.51 -21.33
C ASP A 186 1.00 16.25 -19.81
N TYR A 187 0.01 16.73 -19.07
CA TYR A 187 -0.14 16.39 -17.65
C TYR A 187 -0.31 14.88 -17.45
N LEU A 188 -1.16 14.25 -18.25
CA LEU A 188 -1.36 12.79 -18.16
C LEU A 188 -0.07 12.02 -18.39
N LYS A 189 0.78 12.46 -19.33
CA LYS A 189 2.10 11.86 -19.59
C LYS A 189 3.00 11.97 -18.35
N ILE A 190 3.11 13.15 -17.74
CA ILE A 190 3.90 13.38 -16.54
C ILE A 190 3.38 12.49 -15.39
N TRP A 191 2.06 12.41 -15.24
CA TRP A 191 1.41 11.59 -14.21
C TRP A 191 1.69 10.10 -14.39
N PHE A 192 1.62 9.57 -15.62
CA PHE A 192 1.97 8.19 -15.93
C PHE A 192 3.44 7.89 -15.62
N GLU A 193 4.36 8.76 -16.05
CA GLU A 193 5.80 8.59 -15.81
C GLU A 193 6.14 8.63 -14.33
N PHE A 194 5.56 9.54 -13.57
CA PHE A 194 5.83 9.65 -12.14
C PHE A 194 5.24 8.47 -11.36
N ILE A 195 3.97 8.16 -11.55
CA ILE A 195 3.27 7.17 -10.72
C ILE A 195 3.60 5.75 -11.14
N TYR A 196 3.35 5.40 -12.41
CA TYR A 196 3.45 4.01 -12.83
C TYR A 196 4.88 3.60 -13.13
N ASN A 197 5.64 4.43 -13.82
CA ASN A 197 7.04 4.17 -14.11
C ASN A 197 7.97 4.53 -12.95
N GLY A 198 7.72 5.66 -12.29
CA GLY A 198 8.57 6.19 -11.24
C GLY A 198 8.37 5.53 -9.87
N MET A 199 7.13 5.32 -9.45
CA MET A 199 6.82 4.83 -8.10
C MET A 199 6.47 3.35 -8.07
N TYR A 200 5.55 2.87 -8.92
CA TYR A 200 5.01 1.52 -8.78
C TYR A 200 5.89 0.44 -9.40
N SER A 201 6.71 0.76 -10.39
CA SER A 201 7.58 -0.21 -11.08
C SER A 201 8.98 -0.32 -10.47
N ARG A 202 9.26 0.28 -9.32
CA ARG A 202 10.60 0.33 -8.71
C ARG A 202 11.13 -1.03 -8.22
N GLY A 203 10.27 -2.04 -8.02
CA GLY A 203 10.69 -3.38 -7.64
C GLY A 203 11.30 -3.52 -6.23
N ILE A 204 11.22 -2.49 -5.39
CA ILE A 204 11.76 -2.50 -4.01
C ILE A 204 10.94 -3.42 -3.11
N VAL A 205 9.63 -3.38 -3.28
CA VAL A 205 8.67 -4.32 -2.67
C VAL A 205 7.90 -5.03 -3.77
N ASP A 206 7.47 -6.25 -3.50
CA ASP A 206 6.62 -6.99 -4.42
C ASP A 206 5.26 -6.29 -4.63
N ASP A 207 4.63 -6.53 -5.77
CA ASP A 207 3.36 -5.88 -6.15
C ASP A 207 2.25 -6.16 -5.13
N ARG A 208 2.23 -7.36 -4.53
CA ARG A 208 1.24 -7.72 -3.52
C ARG A 208 1.38 -6.87 -2.25
N THR A 209 2.58 -6.77 -1.69
CA THR A 209 2.86 -5.93 -0.50
C THR A 209 2.56 -4.47 -0.81
N ARG A 210 2.93 -3.98 -1.99
CA ARG A 210 2.64 -2.61 -2.44
C ARG A 210 1.16 -2.33 -2.47
N LEU A 211 0.36 -3.21 -3.07
CA LEU A 211 -1.09 -2.99 -3.20
C LEU A 211 -1.83 -3.15 -1.87
N LEU A 212 -1.40 -4.05 -1.00
CA LEU A 212 -1.93 -4.11 0.37
C LEU A 212 -1.66 -2.79 1.13
N ALA A 213 -0.49 -2.18 0.95
CA ALA A 213 -0.20 -0.87 1.52
C ALA A 213 -1.05 0.24 0.90
N MET A 214 -1.35 0.18 -0.40
CA MET A 214 -2.27 1.13 -1.05
C MET A 214 -3.70 1.00 -0.55
N VAL A 215 -4.18 -0.21 -0.28
CA VAL A 215 -5.48 -0.44 0.37
C VAL A 215 -5.50 0.28 1.73
N ALA A 216 -4.46 0.11 2.55
CA ALA A 216 -4.36 0.78 3.85
C ALA A 216 -4.29 2.32 3.72
N ASN A 217 -3.59 2.85 2.71
CA ASN A 217 -3.52 4.28 2.43
C ASN A 217 -4.91 4.84 2.08
N CYS A 218 -5.68 4.14 1.25
CA CYS A 218 -7.06 4.55 0.93
C CYS A 218 -7.98 4.51 2.14
N ILE A 219 -7.81 3.52 3.02
CA ILE A 219 -8.54 3.45 4.30
C ILE A 219 -8.18 4.65 5.17
N ALA A 220 -6.89 5.00 5.29
CA ALA A 220 -6.44 6.16 6.06
C ALA A 220 -7.05 7.47 5.58
N LEU A 221 -7.27 7.60 4.28
CA LEU A 221 -7.79 8.81 3.64
C LEU A 221 -9.32 8.80 3.43
N HIS A 222 -9.99 7.71 3.80
CA HIS A 222 -11.42 7.50 3.53
C HIS A 222 -11.78 7.60 2.04
N GLU A 223 -10.87 7.16 1.16
CA GLU A 223 -11.03 7.28 -0.30
C GLU A 223 -11.63 6.00 -0.88
N VAL A 224 -12.96 5.96 -0.94
CA VAL A 224 -13.75 4.77 -1.31
C VAL A 224 -13.46 4.26 -2.73
N ARG A 225 -13.37 5.17 -3.71
CA ARG A 225 -13.20 4.80 -5.12
C ARG A 225 -11.85 4.12 -5.38
N ASN A 226 -10.77 4.70 -4.87
CA ASN A 226 -9.45 4.11 -5.02
C ASN A 226 -9.27 2.88 -4.14
N LEU A 227 -9.95 2.82 -2.98
CA LEU A 227 -9.97 1.63 -2.12
C LEU A 227 -10.46 0.40 -2.90
N GLU A 228 -11.61 0.51 -3.57
CA GLU A 228 -12.14 -0.56 -4.40
C GLU A 228 -11.16 -0.96 -5.52
N ASN A 229 -10.60 0.01 -6.23
CA ASN A 229 -9.63 -0.24 -7.30
C ASN A 229 -8.39 -0.98 -6.80
N HIS A 230 -7.84 -0.58 -5.64
CA HIS A 230 -6.64 -1.21 -5.09
C HIS A 230 -6.93 -2.58 -4.45
N MET A 231 -8.12 -2.82 -3.89
CA MET A 231 -8.53 -4.16 -3.48
C MET A 231 -8.59 -5.10 -4.67
N ARG A 232 -9.21 -4.68 -5.79
CA ARG A 232 -9.23 -5.45 -7.05
C ARG A 232 -7.82 -5.68 -7.59
N GLY A 233 -6.97 -4.67 -7.55
CA GLY A 233 -5.56 -4.77 -7.94
C GLY A 233 -4.78 -5.75 -7.05
N ALA A 234 -4.97 -5.70 -5.73
CA ALA A 234 -4.32 -6.61 -4.78
C ALA A 234 -4.69 -8.08 -5.06
N LEU A 235 -5.99 -8.33 -5.28
CA LEU A 235 -6.47 -9.67 -5.66
C LEU A 235 -5.91 -10.12 -7.02
N LEU A 236 -5.75 -9.21 -7.97
CA LEU A 236 -5.20 -9.49 -9.30
C LEU A 236 -3.72 -9.91 -9.25
N VAL A 237 -2.93 -9.30 -8.37
CA VAL A 237 -1.50 -9.64 -8.21
C VAL A 237 -1.24 -10.75 -7.19
N GLY A 238 -2.28 -11.46 -6.76
CA GLY A 238 -2.18 -12.67 -5.97
C GLY A 238 -2.32 -12.51 -4.45
N ALA A 239 -2.77 -11.34 -3.96
CA ALA A 239 -3.24 -11.26 -2.59
C ALA A 239 -4.51 -12.10 -2.40
N THR A 240 -4.60 -12.83 -1.32
CA THR A 240 -5.82 -13.58 -0.99
C THR A 240 -6.90 -12.65 -0.44
N PRO A 241 -8.19 -12.99 -0.59
CA PRO A 241 -9.28 -12.25 0.06
C PRO A 241 -9.08 -12.07 1.56
N ARG A 242 -8.54 -13.09 2.23
CA ARG A 242 -8.24 -13.03 3.67
C ARG A 242 -7.17 -11.99 3.99
N GLU A 243 -6.14 -11.83 3.16
CA GLU A 243 -5.09 -10.84 3.35
C GLU A 243 -5.60 -9.41 3.14
N VAL A 244 -6.43 -9.20 2.12
CA VAL A 244 -7.07 -7.88 1.90
C VAL A 244 -7.98 -7.54 3.07
N LEU A 245 -8.79 -8.48 3.54
CA LEU A 245 -9.62 -8.30 4.73
C LEU A 245 -8.75 -8.01 5.97
N GLU A 246 -7.64 -8.70 6.13
CA GLU A 246 -6.74 -8.50 7.27
C GLU A 246 -6.18 -7.07 7.33
N VAL A 247 -5.84 -6.48 6.18
CA VAL A 247 -5.45 -5.05 6.09
C VAL A 247 -6.58 -4.14 6.54
N VAL A 248 -7.82 -4.42 6.14
CA VAL A 248 -9.00 -3.66 6.59
C VAL A 248 -9.15 -3.76 8.11
N LEU A 249 -9.08 -4.98 8.66
CA LEU A 249 -9.27 -5.22 10.09
C LEU A 249 -8.16 -4.58 10.94
N GLN A 250 -6.88 -4.72 10.54
CA GLN A 250 -5.79 -4.08 11.29
C GLN A 250 -5.87 -2.55 11.27
N SER A 251 -6.43 -1.98 10.20
CA SER A 251 -6.61 -0.53 10.09
C SER A 251 -7.53 0.04 11.18
N THR A 252 -8.37 -0.79 11.80
CA THR A 252 -9.22 -0.40 12.93
C THR A 252 -8.41 0.21 14.08
N THR A 253 -7.17 -0.26 14.26
CA THR A 253 -6.24 0.27 15.29
C THR A 253 -5.92 1.75 15.07
N TYR A 254 -5.95 2.23 13.84
CA TYR A 254 -5.49 3.57 13.45
C TYR A 254 -6.62 4.52 13.06
N VAL A 255 -7.68 4.02 12.40
CA VAL A 255 -8.78 4.86 11.87
C VAL A 255 -10.13 4.55 12.51
N GLY A 256 -10.18 3.58 13.42
CA GLY A 256 -11.43 3.16 14.06
C GLY A 256 -12.29 2.23 13.20
N MET A 257 -13.35 1.70 13.82
CA MET A 257 -14.23 0.70 13.23
C MET A 257 -15.10 1.22 12.05
N PRO A 258 -15.70 2.43 12.09
CA PRO A 258 -16.73 2.79 11.11
C PRO A 258 -16.27 2.69 9.65
N PHE A 259 -15.10 3.22 9.32
CA PHE A 259 -14.63 3.17 7.94
C PHE A 259 -14.08 1.77 7.55
N CYS A 260 -13.56 1.04 8.52
CA CYS A 260 -13.15 -0.35 8.29
C CYS A 260 -14.35 -1.25 7.93
N MET A 261 -15.52 -1.02 8.50
CA MET A 261 -16.75 -1.72 8.10
C MET A 261 -17.16 -1.38 6.66
N THR A 262 -17.01 -0.12 6.24
CA THR A 262 -17.20 0.27 4.83
C THR A 262 -16.22 -0.48 3.92
N GLY A 263 -14.95 -0.55 4.29
CA GLY A 263 -13.94 -1.30 3.54
C GLY A 263 -14.25 -2.80 3.44
N ALA A 264 -14.72 -3.42 4.53
CA ALA A 264 -15.16 -4.81 4.52
C ALA A 264 -16.35 -5.04 3.57
N GLY A 265 -17.32 -4.13 3.56
CA GLY A 265 -18.46 -4.18 2.64
C GLY A 265 -18.04 -4.04 1.16
N ILE A 266 -17.07 -3.19 0.85
CA ILE A 266 -16.51 -3.07 -0.50
C ILE A 266 -15.84 -4.37 -0.92
N LEU A 267 -15.02 -4.98 -0.06
CA LEU A 267 -14.39 -6.26 -0.36
C LEU A 267 -15.44 -7.36 -0.58
N GLU A 268 -16.46 -7.43 0.27
CA GLU A 268 -17.57 -8.38 0.12
C GLU A 268 -18.26 -8.23 -1.25
N HIS A 269 -18.53 -6.99 -1.67
CA HIS A 269 -19.12 -6.70 -2.97
C HIS A 269 -18.23 -7.20 -4.13
N ILE A 270 -16.93 -6.89 -4.09
CA ILE A 270 -15.95 -7.36 -5.08
C ILE A 270 -15.95 -8.89 -5.18
N LEU A 271 -15.92 -9.57 -4.05
CA LEU A 271 -15.85 -11.03 -4.00
C LEU A 271 -17.17 -11.69 -4.46
N LYS A 272 -18.32 -11.09 -4.18
CA LYS A 272 -19.61 -11.53 -4.73
C LYS A 272 -19.64 -11.44 -6.25
N GLU A 273 -19.18 -10.33 -6.82
CA GLU A 273 -19.06 -10.16 -8.28
C GLU A 273 -18.13 -11.19 -8.93
N GLN A 274 -17.08 -11.59 -8.22
CA GLN A 274 -16.09 -12.58 -8.69
C GLN A 274 -16.47 -14.03 -8.39
N GLY A 275 -17.56 -14.30 -7.67
CA GLY A 275 -17.93 -15.63 -7.20
C GLY A 275 -16.95 -16.25 -6.20
N ARG A 276 -16.21 -15.41 -5.44
CA ARG A 276 -15.10 -15.80 -4.56
C ARG A 276 -15.39 -15.58 -3.07
N LEU A 277 -16.63 -15.30 -2.69
CA LEU A 277 -16.97 -14.96 -1.30
C LEU A 277 -16.59 -16.08 -0.31
N ASP A 278 -16.65 -17.34 -0.74
CA ASP A 278 -16.30 -18.48 0.11
C ASP A 278 -14.81 -18.50 0.53
N GLU A 279 -13.94 -17.78 -0.16
CA GLU A 279 -12.52 -17.65 0.21
C GLU A 279 -12.29 -16.80 1.48
N LEU A 280 -13.33 -16.17 2.02
CA LEU A 280 -13.29 -15.50 3.33
C LEU A 280 -13.57 -16.43 4.51
N LYS A 281 -14.06 -17.64 4.27
CA LYS A 281 -14.29 -18.66 5.30
C LYS A 281 -12.99 -19.43 5.56
#